data_074553a832b8fefaa77f6318ab3ed2a4
#
_entry.id   074553a832b8fefaa77f6318ab3ed2a4
#
_cell.length_a   1.000
_cell.length_b   1.000
_cell.length_c   1.000
_cell.angle_alpha   90.00
_cell.angle_beta   90.00
_cell.angle_gamma   90.00
#
_symmetry.space_group_name_H-M   'P 1'
#
loop_
_entity.id
_entity.type
_entity.pdbx_description
1 polymer ?
#
loop_
_entity_poly.entity_id
_entity_poly.type
_entity_poly.pdbx_seq_one_letter_code
_entity_poly.pdbx_strand_id
1 'polypeptide(L)'
;MHTTQADLKEAVQALIQRRMQASAQQLKLLDDSHAEIERLFSDIESWIAGVDFVDSVRQGLAVTIVGATDGVPRQLHKLTVSILDNEVTVEPASPFDPKDPRFHVNGFAKPLALYRLACKEAYGVEVLEAMQPLDVEFDSNFFLYHLVALLNAA
;
A
#
# COMPACT_ATOMS: atom_id res chain seq x y z
N MET A 1 -29.60 -30.94 32.59
CA MET A 1 -29.21 -30.59 31.23
C MET A 1 -28.46 -31.74 30.59
N HIS A 2 -28.93 -32.22 29.47
CA HIS A 2 -28.24 -33.27 28.72
C HIS A 2 -27.62 -32.72 27.48
N THR A 3 -26.30 -32.79 27.43
CA THR A 3 -25.56 -32.48 26.19
C THR A 3 -25.41 -33.77 25.40
N THR A 4 -25.86 -33.78 24.17
CA THR A 4 -25.87 -34.95 23.31
C THR A 4 -24.75 -34.89 22.30
N GLN A 5 -24.50 -36.02 21.59
CA GLN A 5 -23.56 -36.06 20.47
C GLN A 5 -23.98 -35.11 19.34
N ALA A 6 -25.28 -34.92 19.15
CA ALA A 6 -25.79 -33.96 18.16
C ALA A 6 -25.39 -32.51 18.50
N ASP A 7 -25.44 -32.18 19.79
CA ASP A 7 -24.99 -30.86 20.26
C ASP A 7 -23.50 -30.63 20.00
N LEU A 8 -22.68 -31.68 20.23
CA LEU A 8 -21.26 -31.61 19.95
C LEU A 8 -20.98 -31.44 18.45
N LYS A 9 -21.68 -32.16 17.59
CA LYS A 9 -21.54 -32.03 16.12
C LYS A 9 -21.87 -30.62 15.65
N GLU A 10 -22.95 -30.03 16.16
CA GLU A 10 -23.33 -28.65 15.85
C GLU A 10 -22.25 -27.67 16.26
N ALA A 11 -21.73 -27.81 17.47
CA ALA A 11 -20.69 -26.91 17.98
C ALA A 11 -19.39 -27.01 17.14
N VAL A 12 -19.00 -28.23 16.74
CA VAL A 12 -17.81 -28.43 15.89
C VAL A 12 -18.02 -27.80 14.53
N GLN A 13 -19.17 -27.98 13.90
CA GLN A 13 -19.45 -27.40 12.59
C GLN A 13 -19.51 -25.87 12.65
N ALA A 14 -20.11 -25.31 13.69
CA ALA A 14 -20.15 -23.86 13.89
C ALA A 14 -18.74 -23.27 14.03
N LEU A 15 -17.85 -23.96 14.75
CA LEU A 15 -16.46 -23.53 14.91
C LEU A 15 -15.70 -23.60 13.59
N ILE A 16 -15.88 -24.68 12.83
CA ILE A 16 -15.24 -24.83 11.51
C ILE A 16 -15.67 -23.70 10.58
N GLN A 17 -16.96 -23.40 10.52
CA GLN A 17 -17.49 -22.32 9.68
C GLN A 17 -16.93 -20.97 10.08
N ARG A 18 -16.83 -20.67 11.38
CA ARG A 18 -16.25 -19.42 11.87
C ARG A 18 -14.77 -19.29 11.47
N ARG A 19 -14.02 -20.39 11.55
CA ARG A 19 -12.60 -20.40 11.13
C ARG A 19 -12.46 -20.19 9.61
N MET A 20 -13.33 -20.82 8.83
CA MET A 20 -13.33 -20.64 7.37
C MET A 20 -13.66 -19.20 6.98
N GLN A 21 -14.65 -18.59 7.64
CA GLN A 21 -15.00 -17.19 7.41
C GLN A 21 -13.85 -16.23 7.80
N ALA A 22 -13.22 -16.47 8.94
CA ALA A 22 -12.07 -15.69 9.38
C ALA A 22 -10.92 -15.78 8.37
N SER A 23 -10.61 -16.98 7.85
CA SER A 23 -9.59 -17.20 6.85
C SER A 23 -9.94 -16.49 5.53
N ALA A 24 -11.20 -16.53 5.11
CA ALA A 24 -11.67 -15.83 3.91
C ALA A 24 -11.53 -14.31 4.06
N GLN A 25 -11.84 -13.77 5.24
CA GLN A 25 -11.67 -12.34 5.53
C GLN A 25 -10.20 -11.93 5.50
N GLN A 26 -9.29 -12.76 6.04
CA GLN A 26 -7.86 -12.50 6.02
C GLN A 26 -7.33 -12.49 4.58
N LEU A 27 -7.75 -13.44 3.76
CA LEU A 27 -7.41 -13.49 2.34
C LEU A 27 -7.91 -12.24 1.60
N LYS A 28 -9.12 -11.82 1.88
CA LYS A 28 -9.69 -10.62 1.27
C LYS A 28 -8.90 -9.38 1.63
N LEU A 29 -8.51 -9.22 2.89
CA LEU A 29 -7.68 -8.10 3.33
C LEU A 29 -6.34 -8.07 2.58
N LEU A 30 -5.71 -9.22 2.43
CA LEU A 30 -4.45 -9.32 1.70
C LEU A 30 -4.64 -9.01 0.22
N ASP A 31 -5.67 -9.54 -0.42
CA ASP A 31 -5.98 -9.29 -1.83
C ASP A 31 -6.32 -7.82 -2.08
N ASP A 32 -7.11 -7.20 -1.22
CA ASP A 32 -7.46 -5.78 -1.31
C ASP A 32 -6.21 -4.90 -1.15
N SER A 33 -5.31 -5.27 -0.24
CA SER A 33 -4.05 -4.57 -0.03
C SER A 33 -3.15 -4.66 -1.26
N HIS A 34 -3.01 -5.85 -1.85
CA HIS A 34 -2.25 -6.03 -3.08
C HIS A 34 -2.85 -5.25 -4.24
N ALA A 35 -4.18 -5.22 -4.36
CA ALA A 35 -4.87 -4.49 -5.42
C ALA A 35 -4.62 -2.98 -5.35
N GLU A 36 -4.67 -2.40 -4.16
CA GLU A 36 -4.37 -0.97 -3.95
C GLU A 36 -2.93 -0.62 -4.31
N ILE A 37 -2.00 -1.44 -3.85
CA ILE A 37 -0.56 -1.24 -4.12
C ILE A 37 -0.28 -1.41 -5.61
N GLU A 38 -0.83 -2.46 -6.23
CA GLU A 38 -0.64 -2.75 -7.65
C GLU A 38 -1.13 -1.60 -8.53
N ARG A 39 -2.28 -1.02 -8.21
CA ARG A 39 -2.84 0.09 -8.97
C ARG A 39 -1.93 1.31 -8.94
N LEU A 40 -1.46 1.71 -7.76
CA LEU A 40 -0.56 2.85 -7.63
C LEU A 40 0.78 2.60 -8.33
N PHE A 41 1.38 1.45 -8.11
CA PHE A 41 2.68 1.12 -8.70
C PHE A 41 2.62 1.01 -10.22
N SER A 42 1.54 0.43 -10.75
CA SER A 42 1.34 0.35 -12.20
C SER A 42 1.17 1.74 -12.83
N ASP A 43 0.49 2.65 -12.14
CA ASP A 43 0.36 4.04 -12.59
C ASP A 43 1.73 4.70 -12.66
N ILE A 44 2.52 4.61 -11.59
CA ILE A 44 3.86 5.21 -11.54
C ILE A 44 4.76 4.61 -12.64
N GLU A 45 4.74 3.30 -12.80
CA GLU A 45 5.52 2.62 -13.84
C GLU A 45 5.11 3.10 -15.25
N SER A 46 3.83 3.35 -15.47
CA SER A 46 3.34 3.87 -16.74
C SER A 46 3.83 5.30 -17.01
N TRP A 47 3.96 6.12 -15.97
CA TRP A 47 4.42 7.51 -16.12
C TRP A 47 5.88 7.62 -16.53
N ILE A 48 6.70 6.65 -16.18
CA ILE A 48 8.14 6.64 -16.49
C ILE A 48 8.49 5.69 -17.64
N ALA A 49 7.52 4.98 -18.19
CA ALA A 49 7.75 4.01 -19.25
C ALA A 49 8.37 4.68 -20.49
N GLY A 50 9.40 4.04 -21.06
CA GLY A 50 10.04 4.51 -22.27
C GLY A 50 11.02 5.67 -22.09
N VAL A 51 11.29 6.09 -20.86
CA VAL A 51 12.32 7.11 -20.59
C VAL A 51 13.65 6.41 -20.34
N ASP A 52 14.65 6.76 -21.15
CA ASP A 52 15.97 6.16 -21.03
C ASP A 52 16.62 6.51 -19.68
N PHE A 53 17.34 5.56 -19.10
CA PHE A 53 18.04 5.67 -17.81
C PHE A 53 17.12 5.82 -16.60
N VAL A 54 15.84 5.55 -16.78
CA VAL A 54 14.85 5.51 -15.68
C VAL A 54 14.30 4.10 -15.60
N ASP A 55 14.51 3.47 -14.45
CA ASP A 55 14.06 2.11 -14.20
C ASP A 55 13.26 2.02 -12.91
N SER A 56 12.45 1.01 -12.81
CA SER A 56 11.70 0.70 -11.58
C SER A 56 11.86 -0.76 -11.20
N VAL A 57 11.92 -1.01 -9.91
CA VAL A 57 12.01 -2.36 -9.35
C VAL A 57 11.02 -2.46 -8.19
N ARG A 58 10.27 -3.55 -8.17
CA ARG A 58 9.41 -3.90 -7.05
C ARG A 58 10.16 -4.87 -6.15
N GLN A 59 10.19 -4.57 -4.86
CA GLN A 59 10.86 -5.40 -3.85
C GLN A 59 9.87 -5.80 -2.78
N GLY A 60 10.07 -6.99 -2.21
CA GLY A 60 9.26 -7.47 -1.10
C GLY A 60 9.44 -6.61 0.15
N LEU A 61 8.35 -6.37 0.87
CA LEU A 61 8.34 -5.62 2.11
C LEU A 61 7.32 -6.25 3.06
N ALA A 62 7.75 -6.58 4.27
CA ALA A 62 6.87 -7.13 5.29
C ALA A 62 6.10 -5.99 5.95
N VAL A 63 4.77 -6.04 5.88
CA VAL A 63 3.89 -4.99 6.38
C VAL A 63 2.74 -5.60 7.18
N THR A 64 2.45 -5.03 8.33
CA THR A 64 1.27 -5.37 9.12
C THR A 64 0.03 -4.78 8.47
N ILE A 65 -1.03 -5.58 8.32
CA ILE A 65 -2.28 -5.14 7.72
C ILE A 65 -3.31 -4.89 8.81
N VAL A 66 -3.97 -3.73 8.77
CA VAL A 66 -5.05 -3.39 9.70
C VAL A 66 -6.21 -4.37 9.49
N GLY A 67 -6.70 -4.94 10.60
CA GLY A 67 -7.76 -5.94 10.58
C GLY A 67 -7.27 -7.38 10.52
N ALA A 68 -5.98 -7.62 10.36
CA ALA A 68 -5.39 -8.94 10.50
C ALA A 68 -5.40 -9.36 11.97
N THR A 69 -5.99 -10.52 12.28
CA THR A 69 -6.22 -10.95 13.66
C THR A 69 -4.99 -11.50 14.34
N ASP A 70 -4.00 -11.97 13.57
CA ASP A 70 -2.80 -12.61 14.09
C ASP A 70 -1.62 -11.64 14.32
N GLY A 71 -1.74 -10.40 13.82
CA GLY A 71 -0.68 -9.40 13.92
C GLY A 71 0.60 -9.76 13.16
N VAL A 72 0.58 -10.81 12.36
CA VAL A 72 1.74 -11.27 11.59
C VAL A 72 1.91 -10.39 10.36
N PRO A 73 3.11 -9.82 10.10
CA PRO A 73 3.37 -9.08 8.88
C PRO A 73 3.15 -9.94 7.63
N ARG A 74 2.58 -9.34 6.60
CA ARG A 74 2.36 -9.97 5.31
C ARG A 74 3.33 -9.42 4.28
N GLN A 75 3.67 -10.23 3.30
CA GLN A 75 4.58 -9.84 2.24
C GLN A 75 3.84 -8.97 1.22
N LEU A 76 4.12 -7.69 1.24
CA LEU A 76 3.67 -6.72 0.25
C LEU A 76 4.87 -6.29 -0.60
N HIS A 77 4.76 -5.17 -1.29
CA HIS A 77 5.83 -4.66 -2.15
C HIS A 77 6.06 -3.17 -1.93
N LYS A 78 7.30 -2.74 -2.12
CA LYS A 78 7.66 -1.35 -2.32
C LYS A 78 8.17 -1.16 -3.73
N LEU A 79 8.04 0.05 -4.27
CA LEU A 79 8.53 0.41 -5.59
C LEU A 79 9.71 1.35 -5.46
N THR A 80 10.82 1.03 -6.11
CA THR A 80 11.98 1.90 -6.21
C THR A 80 12.13 2.35 -7.65
N VAL A 81 12.11 3.66 -7.87
CA VAL A 81 12.37 4.29 -9.15
C VAL A 81 13.79 4.83 -9.13
N SER A 82 14.61 4.35 -10.06
CA SER A 82 16.02 4.72 -10.16
C SER A 82 16.22 5.60 -11.39
N ILE A 83 16.87 6.76 -11.20
CA ILE A 83 17.23 7.67 -12.27
C ILE A 83 18.71 8.00 -12.09
N LEU A 84 19.56 7.40 -12.92
CA LEU A 84 21.01 7.50 -12.76
C LEU A 84 21.41 7.10 -11.33
N ASP A 85 21.98 8.01 -10.55
CA ASP A 85 22.42 7.74 -9.18
C ASP A 85 21.36 8.09 -8.13
N ASN A 86 20.18 8.53 -8.56
CA ASN A 86 19.10 8.94 -7.66
C ASN A 86 18.03 7.84 -7.54
N GLU A 87 17.48 7.70 -6.36
CA GLU A 87 16.40 6.75 -6.10
C GLU A 87 15.23 7.43 -5.40
N VAL A 88 14.02 7.08 -5.84
CA VAL A 88 12.78 7.46 -5.18
C VAL A 88 12.05 6.18 -4.81
N THR A 89 11.66 6.05 -3.56
CA THR A 89 10.99 4.85 -3.06
C THR A 89 9.56 5.20 -2.67
N VAL A 90 8.62 4.36 -3.11
CA VAL A 90 7.21 4.43 -2.71
C VAL A 90 6.88 3.13 -1.98
N GLU A 91 6.46 3.24 -0.73
CA GLU A 91 6.18 2.06 0.08
C GLU A 91 4.87 2.21 0.85
N PRO A 92 4.13 1.11 1.05
CA PRO A 92 2.93 1.16 1.89
C PRO A 92 3.29 1.51 3.33
N ALA A 93 2.45 2.32 3.97
CA ALA A 93 2.60 2.61 5.39
C ALA A 93 2.36 1.34 6.21
N SER A 94 3.05 1.21 7.34
CA SER A 94 2.85 0.10 8.26
C SER A 94 2.33 0.64 9.59
N PRO A 95 1.15 0.22 10.06
CA PRO A 95 0.24 -0.75 9.45
C PRO A 95 -0.45 -0.20 8.19
N PHE A 96 -0.75 -1.09 7.25
CA PHE A 96 -1.43 -0.73 6.01
C PHE A 96 -2.91 -1.09 6.10
N ASP A 97 -3.77 -0.13 5.80
CA ASP A 97 -5.22 -0.29 5.80
C ASP A 97 -5.75 -0.21 4.35
N PRO A 98 -6.25 -1.30 3.77
CA PRO A 98 -6.77 -1.26 2.39
C PRO A 98 -8.03 -0.38 2.25
N LYS A 99 -8.70 -0.03 3.35
CA LYS A 99 -9.85 0.88 3.36
C LYS A 99 -9.45 2.34 3.47
N ASP A 100 -8.26 2.61 4.00
CA ASP A 100 -7.66 3.94 4.10
C ASP A 100 -6.18 3.83 3.73
N PRO A 101 -5.87 3.52 2.47
CA PRO A 101 -4.51 3.24 2.06
C PRO A 101 -3.64 4.48 2.13
N ARG A 102 -2.45 4.31 2.72
CA ARG A 102 -1.43 5.35 2.84
C ARG A 102 -0.09 4.82 2.38
N PHE A 103 0.71 5.70 1.80
CA PHE A 103 2.04 5.37 1.31
C PHE A 103 3.03 6.43 1.75
N HIS A 104 4.30 6.05 1.87
CA HIS A 104 5.39 6.97 2.09
C HIS A 104 6.24 7.07 0.83
N VAL A 105 6.63 8.29 0.47
CA VAL A 105 7.50 8.56 -0.67
C VAL A 105 8.77 9.20 -0.17
N ASN A 106 9.90 8.53 -0.40
CA ASN A 106 11.23 8.99 0.01
C ASN A 106 12.12 9.16 -1.21
N GLY A 107 13.07 10.07 -1.13
CA GLY A 107 14.02 10.35 -2.21
C GLY A 107 13.86 11.71 -2.86
N PHE A 108 12.73 12.36 -2.71
CA PHE A 108 12.55 13.77 -3.07
C PHE A 108 13.15 14.69 -2.00
N ALA A 109 13.10 15.99 -2.21
CA ALA A 109 13.68 16.98 -1.29
C ALA A 109 13.16 16.83 0.14
N LYS A 110 11.91 16.42 0.30
CA LYS A 110 11.28 16.14 1.60
C LYS A 110 10.53 14.81 1.56
N PRO A 111 10.51 14.05 2.68
CA PRO A 111 9.66 12.87 2.75
C PRO A 111 8.18 13.24 2.63
N LEU A 112 7.45 12.48 1.85
CA LEU A 112 6.03 12.71 1.59
C LEU A 112 5.21 11.51 2.05
N ALA A 113 3.96 11.77 2.41
CA ALA A 113 2.95 10.74 2.61
C ALA A 113 1.84 10.92 1.59
N LEU A 114 1.33 9.81 1.09
CA LEU A 114 0.16 9.78 0.20
C LEU A 114 -1.03 9.27 0.98
N TYR A 115 -2.18 9.88 0.78
CA TYR A 115 -3.45 9.46 1.39
C TYR A 115 -4.56 9.45 0.35
N ARG A 116 -5.54 8.57 0.53
CA ARG A 116 -6.65 8.46 -0.41
C ARG A 116 -7.56 9.66 -0.31
N LEU A 117 -7.85 10.29 -1.46
CA LEU A 117 -8.81 11.38 -1.52
C LEU A 117 -10.24 10.83 -1.43
N ALA A 118 -11.09 11.52 -0.67
CA ALA A 118 -12.50 11.15 -0.57
C ALA A 118 -13.19 11.25 -1.94
N CYS A 119 -13.99 10.24 -2.26
CA CYS A 119 -14.78 10.17 -3.50
C CYS A 119 -13.97 10.10 -4.80
N LYS A 120 -12.66 9.84 -4.73
CA LYS A 120 -11.81 9.69 -5.92
C LYS A 120 -10.88 8.49 -5.78
N GLU A 121 -10.57 7.83 -6.90
CA GLU A 121 -9.50 6.83 -6.96
C GLU A 121 -8.13 7.51 -7.17
N ALA A 122 -7.83 8.47 -6.31
CA ALA A 122 -6.65 9.31 -6.40
C ALA A 122 -6.05 9.52 -5.00
N TYR A 123 -4.79 9.94 -4.97
CA TYR A 123 -4.07 10.20 -3.73
C TYR A 123 -3.74 11.68 -3.60
N GLY A 124 -3.88 12.22 -2.40
CA GLY A 124 -3.36 13.51 -2.01
C GLY A 124 -1.94 13.38 -1.47
N VAL A 125 -1.26 14.50 -1.34
CA VAL A 125 0.12 14.56 -0.87
C VAL A 125 0.20 15.36 0.41
N GLU A 126 0.95 14.82 1.39
CA GLU A 126 1.23 15.47 2.66
C GLU A 126 2.74 15.49 2.90
N VAL A 127 3.26 16.62 3.37
CA VAL A 127 4.66 16.69 3.80
C VAL A 127 4.76 16.06 5.18
N LEU A 128 5.52 14.97 5.28
CA LEU A 128 5.53 14.12 6.46
C LEU A 128 5.98 14.85 7.72
N GLU A 129 7.04 15.66 7.62
CA GLU A 129 7.60 16.40 8.77
C GLU A 129 6.64 17.45 9.33
N ALA A 130 5.92 18.14 8.45
CA ALA A 130 5.01 19.21 8.83
C ALA A 130 3.59 18.71 9.09
N MET A 131 3.29 17.47 8.71
CA MET A 131 1.95 16.88 8.72
C MET A 131 0.92 17.81 8.06
N GLN A 132 1.38 18.51 7.03
CA GLN A 132 0.59 19.52 6.34
C GLN A 132 0.23 19.02 4.95
N PRO A 133 -1.07 18.87 4.65
CA PRO A 133 -1.50 18.50 3.31
C PRO A 133 -1.09 19.57 2.29
N LEU A 134 -0.56 19.13 1.17
CA LEU A 134 -0.43 19.98 0.00
C LEU A 134 -1.75 19.91 -0.76
N ASP A 135 -2.21 21.02 -1.29
CA ASP A 135 -3.47 21.05 -2.04
C ASP A 135 -3.23 20.61 -3.48
N VAL A 136 -2.65 19.42 -3.63
CA VAL A 136 -2.31 18.81 -4.92
C VAL A 136 -2.58 17.32 -4.90
N GLU A 137 -2.89 16.78 -6.07
CA GLU A 137 -3.08 15.36 -6.28
C GLU A 137 -1.75 14.73 -6.69
N PHE A 138 -1.49 13.51 -6.22
CA PHE A 138 -0.34 12.72 -6.66
C PHE A 138 -0.67 12.09 -8.01
N ASP A 139 -0.22 12.73 -9.07
CA ASP A 139 -0.45 12.31 -10.45
C ASP A 139 0.86 12.33 -11.24
N SER A 140 0.78 12.08 -12.55
CA SER A 140 1.96 12.09 -13.40
C SER A 140 2.66 13.43 -13.41
N ASN A 141 1.91 14.54 -13.42
CA ASN A 141 2.48 15.89 -13.41
C ASN A 141 3.28 16.13 -12.13
N PHE A 142 2.73 15.79 -10.98
CA PHE A 142 3.41 15.94 -9.69
C PHE A 142 4.69 15.10 -9.65
N PHE A 143 4.58 13.82 -9.98
CA PHE A 143 5.69 12.88 -9.91
C PHE A 143 6.82 13.27 -10.86
N LEU A 144 6.50 13.54 -12.12
CA LEU A 144 7.51 13.90 -13.11
C LEU A 144 8.15 15.25 -12.81
N TYR A 145 7.37 16.23 -12.33
CA TYR A 145 7.91 17.52 -11.90
C TYR A 145 8.97 17.36 -10.81
N HIS A 146 8.68 16.55 -9.79
CA HIS A 146 9.60 16.33 -8.68
C HIS A 146 10.81 15.50 -9.07
N LEU A 147 10.69 14.59 -10.03
CA LEU A 147 11.84 13.90 -10.59
C LEU A 147 12.77 14.87 -11.34
N VAL A 148 12.22 15.76 -12.15
CA VAL A 148 13.00 16.78 -12.85
C VAL A 148 13.69 17.70 -11.85
N ALA A 149 12.98 18.13 -10.81
CA ALA A 149 13.54 18.96 -9.75
C ALA A 149 14.71 18.26 -9.02
N LEU A 150 14.59 16.97 -8.79
CA LEU A 150 15.63 16.15 -8.16
C LEU A 150 16.90 16.13 -9.04
N LEU A 151 16.75 15.95 -10.34
CA LEU A 151 17.87 15.95 -11.28
C LEU A 151 18.54 17.32 -11.38
N ASN A 152 17.76 18.39 -11.36
CA ASN A 152 18.28 19.75 -11.43
C ASN A 152 19.01 20.19 -10.17
N ALA A 153 18.72 19.56 -9.03
CA ALA A 153 19.38 19.83 -7.76
C ALA A 153 20.69 19.03 -7.59
N ALA A 154 20.92 18.07 -8.45
CA ALA A 154 22.08 17.18 -8.38
C ALA A 154 23.36 17.86 -8.93
#